data_173af5f61981908d76370c717a7c2c00
#
_entry.id   173af5f61981908d76370c717a7c2c00
#
_cell.length_a   1.000
_cell.length_b   1.000
_cell.length_c   1.000
_cell.angle_alpha   90.00
_cell.angle_beta   90.00
_cell.angle_gamma   90.00
#
_symmetry.space_group_name_H-M   'P 1'
#
loop_
_entity.id
_entity.type
_entity.pdbx_description
1 polymer ?
#
loop_
_entity_poly.entity_id
_entity_poly.type
_entity_poly.pdbx_seq_one_letter_code
_entity_poly.pdbx_strand_id
1 'polypeptide(L)'
;MIELSRAQDEEVGDGTTSVIVLAGEVLAAVESFLEKNIHPTVIVAAYFKALEDIIEITNEIGVPVNMENDDDLTKIVQSCIGTKFASRWGDLIVSLAVKAVRTVYNKDGDNVEIDTKRYAKVEKIPGGTLEDCCVLDGVMFNKDVTHPQMRRRIENPRVILVDCPLEYKKGESMTNMEFTQEDDFKKALAMEEIEVQRMCDAILKHKPDIVITEKGLSDLAQHELLKRGNVTCFRRLRKTDNNRVARATGATIVNRPEELQESDVGTNCGLFEVRKIGDDYFTFLTDCKEPNACSILLRGASKDVLNEIERNL
;
A
#
# COMPACT_ATOMS: atom_id res chain seq x y z
N MET A 1 22.43 -20.07 3.57
CA MET A 1 21.21 -20.76 3.05
C MET A 1 19.94 -19.93 3.27
N ILE A 2 19.58 -19.57 4.50
CA ILE A 2 18.36 -18.75 4.78
C ILE A 2 18.40 -17.40 4.05
N GLU A 3 19.53 -16.70 4.09
CA GLU A 3 19.68 -15.41 3.40
C GLU A 3 19.62 -15.56 1.87
N LEU A 4 20.14 -16.66 1.33
CA LEU A 4 20.04 -16.95 -0.09
C LEU A 4 18.59 -17.15 -0.54
N SER A 5 17.81 -17.93 0.24
CA SER A 5 16.39 -18.11 -0.01
C SER A 5 15.59 -16.80 0.10
N ARG A 6 15.95 -15.97 1.09
CA ARG A 6 15.30 -14.67 1.29
C ARG A 6 15.60 -13.71 0.14
N ALA A 7 16.85 -13.68 -0.36
CA ALA A 7 17.20 -12.87 -1.52
C ALA A 7 16.41 -13.29 -2.75
N GLN A 8 16.24 -14.60 -2.97
CA GLN A 8 15.41 -15.11 -4.07
C GLN A 8 13.95 -14.70 -3.93
N ASP A 9 13.42 -14.72 -2.69
CA ASP A 9 12.04 -14.28 -2.40
C ASP A 9 11.85 -12.78 -2.66
N GLU A 10 12.83 -11.96 -2.31
CA GLU A 10 12.76 -10.51 -2.50
C GLU A 10 12.85 -10.10 -3.98
N GLU A 11 13.63 -10.81 -4.77
CA GLU A 11 13.86 -10.49 -6.19
C GLU A 11 12.79 -11.08 -7.12
N VAL A 12 12.36 -12.31 -6.87
CA VAL A 12 11.49 -13.08 -7.79
C VAL A 12 10.17 -13.50 -7.15
N GLY A 13 10.13 -13.75 -5.83
CA GLY A 13 8.97 -14.25 -5.11
C GLY A 13 8.71 -15.75 -5.30
N ASP A 14 9.50 -16.46 -6.08
CA ASP A 14 9.38 -17.90 -6.34
C ASP A 14 10.75 -18.58 -6.41
N GLY A 15 10.77 -19.92 -6.36
CA GLY A 15 11.99 -20.71 -6.46
C GLY A 15 12.86 -20.72 -5.19
N THR A 16 12.36 -20.29 -4.07
CA THR A 16 13.10 -20.19 -2.79
C THR A 16 13.67 -21.53 -2.32
N THR A 17 12.92 -22.62 -2.49
CA THR A 17 13.38 -23.98 -2.18
C THR A 17 14.34 -24.50 -3.25
N SER A 18 14.09 -24.22 -4.52
CA SER A 18 14.92 -24.64 -5.66
C SER A 18 16.35 -24.09 -5.56
N VAL A 19 16.48 -22.82 -5.15
CA VAL A 19 17.79 -22.17 -4.93
C VAL A 19 18.57 -22.86 -3.81
N ILE A 20 17.91 -23.26 -2.73
CA ILE A 20 18.55 -23.97 -1.61
C ILE A 20 19.02 -25.36 -2.04
N VAL A 21 18.17 -26.10 -2.77
CA VAL A 21 18.52 -27.42 -3.29
C VAL A 21 19.70 -27.33 -4.27
N LEU A 22 19.64 -26.39 -5.20
CA LEU A 22 20.72 -26.15 -6.16
C LEU A 22 22.04 -25.81 -5.46
N ALA A 23 22.00 -24.92 -4.47
CA ALA A 23 23.20 -24.59 -3.68
C ALA A 23 23.75 -25.80 -2.91
N GLY A 24 22.86 -26.65 -2.38
CA GLY A 24 23.23 -27.91 -1.74
C GLY A 24 23.92 -28.87 -2.67
N GLU A 25 23.42 -29.08 -3.88
CA GLU A 25 23.99 -29.92 -4.89
C GLU A 25 25.36 -29.40 -5.41
N VAL A 26 25.47 -28.08 -5.60
CA VAL A 26 26.74 -27.44 -5.94
C VAL A 26 27.78 -27.67 -4.86
N LEU A 27 27.42 -27.57 -3.59
CA LEU A 27 28.32 -27.84 -2.47
C LEU A 27 28.67 -29.33 -2.37
N ALA A 28 27.73 -30.23 -2.59
CA ALA A 28 28.00 -31.69 -2.61
C ALA A 28 28.98 -32.08 -3.73
N ALA A 29 28.86 -31.47 -4.91
CA ALA A 29 29.79 -31.68 -5.99
C ALA A 29 31.24 -31.25 -5.65
N VAL A 30 31.40 -30.23 -4.79
CA VAL A 30 32.72 -29.74 -4.33
C VAL A 30 33.46 -30.74 -3.45
N GLU A 31 32.72 -31.52 -2.66
CA GLU A 31 33.33 -32.44 -1.67
C GLU A 31 34.41 -33.33 -2.27
N SER A 32 34.15 -33.95 -3.41
CA SER A 32 35.09 -34.82 -4.11
C SER A 32 36.38 -34.12 -4.59
N PHE A 33 36.32 -32.82 -4.85
CA PHE A 33 37.49 -32.02 -5.23
C PHE A 33 38.31 -31.58 -4.03
N LEU A 34 37.63 -31.29 -2.90
CA LEU A 34 38.33 -30.99 -1.63
C LEU A 34 39.07 -32.22 -1.09
N GLU A 35 38.50 -33.42 -1.19
CA GLU A 35 39.18 -34.69 -0.86
C GLU A 35 40.46 -34.90 -1.67
N LYS A 36 40.48 -34.43 -2.91
CA LYS A 36 41.67 -34.45 -3.77
C LYS A 36 42.67 -33.32 -3.49
N ASN A 37 42.49 -32.58 -2.40
CA ASN A 37 43.29 -31.43 -1.99
C ASN A 37 43.34 -30.28 -3.02
N ILE A 38 42.29 -30.09 -3.84
CA ILE A 38 42.19 -28.93 -4.71
C ILE A 38 41.84 -27.73 -3.83
N HIS A 39 42.57 -26.64 -3.98
CA HIS A 39 42.40 -25.47 -3.14
C HIS A 39 41.03 -24.79 -3.40
N PRO A 40 40.26 -24.39 -2.37
CA PRO A 40 38.96 -23.80 -2.54
C PRO A 40 38.87 -22.59 -3.49
N THR A 41 39.93 -21.78 -3.57
CA THR A 41 39.98 -20.63 -4.48
C THR A 41 39.91 -21.03 -5.95
N VAL A 42 40.47 -22.18 -6.31
CA VAL A 42 40.44 -22.71 -7.69
C VAL A 42 39.02 -23.16 -8.04
N ILE A 43 38.36 -23.81 -7.08
CA ILE A 43 36.96 -24.25 -7.24
C ILE A 43 36.03 -23.05 -7.39
N VAL A 44 36.20 -22.03 -6.55
CA VAL A 44 35.40 -20.77 -6.62
C VAL A 44 35.61 -20.08 -7.97
N ALA A 45 36.86 -19.98 -8.46
CA ALA A 45 37.12 -19.39 -9.77
C ALA A 45 36.47 -20.18 -10.92
N ALA A 46 36.45 -21.53 -10.83
CA ALA A 46 35.73 -22.36 -11.79
C ALA A 46 34.23 -22.14 -11.79
N TYR A 47 33.63 -21.94 -10.60
CA TYR A 47 32.22 -21.65 -10.49
C TYR A 47 31.84 -20.27 -11.05
N PHE A 48 32.65 -19.24 -10.88
CA PHE A 48 32.41 -17.95 -11.53
C PHE A 48 32.40 -18.07 -13.04
N LYS A 49 33.34 -18.84 -13.60
CA LYS A 49 33.35 -19.09 -15.04
C LYS A 49 32.13 -19.90 -15.51
N ALA A 50 31.75 -20.92 -14.75
CA ALA A 50 30.55 -21.71 -15.05
C ALA A 50 29.27 -20.83 -14.96
N LEU A 51 29.21 -19.83 -14.05
CA LEU A 51 28.11 -18.88 -13.97
C LEU A 51 27.98 -18.05 -15.25
N GLU A 52 29.12 -17.56 -15.80
CA GLU A 52 29.13 -16.81 -17.06
C GLU A 52 28.60 -17.68 -18.21
N ASP A 53 29.07 -18.92 -18.34
CA ASP A 53 28.59 -19.86 -19.34
C ASP A 53 27.08 -20.18 -19.18
N ILE A 54 26.60 -20.35 -17.94
CA ILE A 54 25.18 -20.61 -17.65
C ILE A 54 24.31 -19.43 -18.06
N ILE A 55 24.74 -18.20 -17.79
CA ILE A 55 24.00 -16.98 -18.16
C ILE A 55 23.86 -16.89 -19.68
N GLU A 56 24.96 -17.18 -20.43
CA GLU A 56 24.95 -17.17 -21.89
C GLU A 56 23.97 -18.21 -22.44
N ILE A 57 24.08 -19.47 -21.98
CA ILE A 57 23.18 -20.56 -22.38
C ILE A 57 21.71 -20.23 -22.02
N THR A 58 21.46 -19.65 -20.83
CA THR A 58 20.10 -19.31 -20.41
C THR A 58 19.48 -18.27 -21.34
N ASN A 59 20.26 -17.29 -21.79
CA ASN A 59 19.81 -16.29 -22.76
C ASN A 59 19.50 -16.90 -24.13
N GLU A 60 20.28 -17.91 -24.56
CA GLU A 60 20.03 -18.60 -25.85
C GLU A 60 18.76 -19.45 -25.84
N ILE A 61 18.49 -20.16 -24.73
CA ILE A 61 17.32 -21.05 -24.61
C ILE A 61 16.07 -20.35 -24.14
N GLY A 62 16.20 -19.11 -23.69
CA GLY A 62 15.08 -18.31 -23.17
C GLY A 62 14.01 -18.08 -24.22
N VAL A 63 12.75 -18.31 -23.84
CA VAL A 63 11.59 -18.02 -24.71
C VAL A 63 11.18 -16.58 -24.49
N PRO A 64 11.14 -15.73 -25.53
CA PRO A 64 10.71 -14.34 -25.40
C PRO A 64 9.23 -14.27 -25.03
N VAL A 65 8.91 -13.45 -24.04
CA VAL A 65 7.53 -13.23 -23.57
C VAL A 65 7.06 -11.88 -24.03
N ASN A 66 5.85 -11.83 -24.61
CA ASN A 66 5.22 -10.55 -24.93
C ASN A 66 4.47 -10.01 -23.73
N MET A 67 4.99 -8.94 -23.12
CA MET A 67 4.42 -8.29 -21.94
C MET A 67 3.07 -7.58 -22.20
N GLU A 68 2.70 -7.36 -23.47
CA GLU A 68 1.44 -6.77 -23.85
C GLU A 68 0.31 -7.81 -23.98
N ASN A 69 0.68 -9.09 -24.09
CA ASN A 69 -0.26 -10.19 -24.25
C ASN A 69 -0.64 -10.78 -22.88
N ASP A 70 -1.86 -10.51 -22.42
CA ASP A 70 -2.37 -11.01 -21.14
C ASP A 70 -2.50 -12.54 -21.09
N ASP A 71 -2.69 -13.20 -22.23
CA ASP A 71 -2.78 -14.67 -22.29
C ASP A 71 -1.43 -15.33 -21.99
N ASP A 72 -0.33 -14.76 -22.48
CA ASP A 72 1.01 -15.27 -22.22
C ASP A 72 1.42 -15.02 -20.77
N LEU A 73 1.13 -13.84 -20.25
CA LEU A 73 1.34 -13.53 -18.83
C LEU A 73 0.54 -14.48 -17.92
N THR A 74 -0.73 -14.69 -18.25
CA THR A 74 -1.61 -15.60 -17.51
C THR A 74 -1.04 -17.02 -17.46
N LYS A 75 -0.53 -17.57 -18.57
CA LYS A 75 0.09 -18.91 -18.63
C LYS A 75 1.34 -19.01 -17.77
N ILE A 76 2.17 -17.97 -17.74
CA ILE A 76 3.38 -17.93 -16.92
C ILE A 76 3.00 -17.92 -15.43
N VAL A 77 2.07 -17.05 -15.03
CA VAL A 77 1.61 -16.98 -13.65
C VAL A 77 0.92 -18.27 -13.23
N GLN A 78 0.11 -18.89 -14.11
CA GLN A 78 -0.49 -20.21 -13.86
C GLN A 78 0.58 -21.28 -13.63
N SER A 79 1.68 -21.27 -14.39
CA SER A 79 2.79 -22.19 -14.19
C SER A 79 3.43 -22.04 -12.79
N CYS A 80 3.61 -20.82 -12.32
CA CYS A 80 4.13 -20.53 -10.97
C CYS A 80 3.17 -21.00 -9.86
N ILE A 81 1.87 -20.72 -10.02
CA ILE A 81 0.85 -21.06 -9.01
C ILE A 81 0.49 -22.55 -9.04
N GLY A 82 0.66 -23.22 -10.18
CA GLY A 82 0.29 -24.63 -10.38
C GLY A 82 0.94 -25.60 -9.41
N THR A 83 2.09 -25.28 -8.86
CA THR A 83 2.82 -26.08 -7.86
C THR A 83 2.42 -25.78 -6.42
N LYS A 84 1.57 -24.78 -6.19
CA LYS A 84 1.18 -24.28 -4.86
C LYS A 84 -0.19 -24.81 -4.43
N PHE A 85 -0.50 -24.67 -3.13
CA PHE A 85 -1.83 -25.00 -2.60
C PHE A 85 -2.96 -24.23 -3.27
N ALA A 86 -2.68 -22.98 -3.63
CA ALA A 86 -3.61 -22.09 -4.30
C ALA A 86 -3.99 -22.50 -5.73
N SER A 87 -3.35 -23.53 -6.31
CA SER A 87 -3.67 -24.04 -7.66
C SER A 87 -5.14 -24.47 -7.83
N ARG A 88 -5.82 -24.81 -6.74
CA ARG A 88 -7.25 -25.14 -6.75
C ARG A 88 -8.14 -23.97 -7.20
N TRP A 89 -7.67 -22.75 -7.03
CA TRP A 89 -8.32 -21.50 -7.42
C TRP A 89 -7.45 -20.70 -8.38
N GLY A 90 -6.61 -21.43 -9.15
CA GLY A 90 -5.54 -20.86 -9.98
C GLY A 90 -6.04 -19.74 -10.89
N ASP A 91 -7.12 -19.95 -11.61
CA ASP A 91 -7.64 -18.93 -12.56
C ASP A 91 -8.03 -17.62 -11.86
N LEU A 92 -8.65 -17.71 -10.68
CA LEU A 92 -9.03 -16.54 -9.89
C LEU A 92 -7.78 -15.80 -9.40
N ILE A 93 -6.84 -16.52 -8.79
CA ILE A 93 -5.63 -15.93 -8.19
C ILE A 93 -4.74 -15.34 -9.27
N VAL A 94 -4.60 -16.02 -10.40
CA VAL A 94 -3.85 -15.50 -11.57
C VAL A 94 -4.45 -14.19 -12.06
N SER A 95 -5.76 -14.14 -12.22
CA SER A 95 -6.45 -12.92 -12.67
C SER A 95 -6.26 -11.76 -11.69
N LEU A 96 -6.30 -12.03 -10.36
CA LEU A 96 -6.05 -11.03 -9.33
C LEU A 96 -4.61 -10.53 -9.39
N ALA A 97 -3.63 -11.42 -9.52
CA ALA A 97 -2.21 -11.07 -9.59
C ALA A 97 -1.91 -10.21 -10.81
N VAL A 98 -2.32 -10.63 -11.99
CA VAL A 98 -2.11 -9.89 -13.24
C VAL A 98 -2.77 -8.51 -13.17
N LYS A 99 -4.03 -8.44 -12.72
CA LYS A 99 -4.73 -7.16 -12.57
C LYS A 99 -4.03 -6.24 -11.56
N ALA A 100 -3.58 -6.76 -10.42
CA ALA A 100 -2.90 -5.97 -9.39
C ALA A 100 -1.58 -5.38 -9.90
N VAL A 101 -0.75 -6.19 -10.57
CA VAL A 101 0.52 -5.72 -11.15
C VAL A 101 0.28 -4.68 -12.23
N ARG A 102 -0.70 -4.90 -13.12
CA ARG A 102 -1.09 -3.92 -14.14
C ARG A 102 -1.52 -2.59 -13.55
N THR A 103 -2.26 -2.61 -12.46
CA THR A 103 -2.73 -1.39 -11.78
C THR A 103 -1.58 -0.61 -11.14
N VAL A 104 -0.57 -1.31 -10.63
CA VAL A 104 0.58 -0.68 -9.96
C VAL A 104 1.69 -0.30 -10.95
N TYR A 105 1.67 -0.89 -12.16
CA TYR A 105 2.63 -0.58 -13.21
C TYR A 105 2.56 0.89 -13.58
N ASN A 106 3.64 1.62 -13.36
CA ASN A 106 3.79 3.02 -13.72
C ASN A 106 4.99 3.18 -14.67
N LYS A 107 4.74 3.82 -15.80
CA LYS A 107 5.77 4.12 -16.79
C LYS A 107 5.91 5.64 -16.89
N ASP A 108 7.03 6.16 -16.42
CA ASP A 108 7.39 7.57 -16.52
C ASP A 108 8.59 7.71 -17.48
N GLY A 109 8.29 8.03 -18.72
CA GLY A 109 9.29 8.08 -19.79
C GLY A 109 9.92 6.69 -20.03
N ASP A 110 11.24 6.59 -19.85
CA ASP A 110 12.01 5.34 -19.98
C ASP A 110 12.07 4.55 -18.65
N ASN A 111 11.65 5.15 -17.54
CA ASN A 111 11.65 4.49 -16.26
C ASN A 111 10.35 3.72 -16.04
N VAL A 112 10.48 2.44 -15.72
CA VAL A 112 9.37 1.57 -15.32
C VAL A 112 9.49 1.32 -13.83
N GLU A 113 8.45 1.67 -13.08
CA GLU A 113 8.35 1.43 -11.64
C GLU A 113 7.23 0.43 -11.38
N ILE A 114 7.58 -0.71 -10.77
CA ILE A 114 6.62 -1.72 -10.30
C ILE A 114 6.94 -2.01 -8.84
N ASP A 115 6.23 -1.37 -7.93
CA ASP A 115 6.40 -1.58 -6.49
C ASP A 115 5.11 -2.15 -5.89
N THR A 116 4.97 -3.46 -6.00
CA THR A 116 3.82 -4.20 -5.47
C THR A 116 3.78 -4.18 -3.95
N LYS A 117 4.94 -4.21 -3.27
CA LYS A 117 5.03 -4.23 -1.80
C LYS A 117 4.43 -2.98 -1.15
N ARG A 118 4.62 -1.82 -1.77
CA ARG A 118 4.11 -0.54 -1.25
C ARG A 118 2.71 -0.23 -1.73
N TYR A 119 2.38 -0.54 -2.99
CA TYR A 119 1.20 -0.02 -3.66
C TYR A 119 0.12 -1.05 -3.99
N ALA A 120 0.41 -2.36 -3.85
CA ALA A 120 -0.60 -3.42 -3.90
C ALA A 120 -0.78 -4.02 -2.50
N LYS A 121 -1.76 -3.54 -1.76
CA LYS A 121 -2.01 -4.01 -0.39
C LYS A 121 -3.05 -5.11 -0.37
N VAL A 122 -2.70 -6.24 0.23
CA VAL A 122 -3.64 -7.33 0.48
C VAL A 122 -4.40 -7.07 1.79
N GLU A 123 -5.72 -7.04 1.72
CA GLU A 123 -6.61 -6.97 2.88
C GLU A 123 -7.40 -8.27 3.00
N LYS A 124 -7.25 -8.94 4.15
CA LYS A 124 -7.88 -10.22 4.45
C LYS A 124 -9.06 -10.03 5.37
N ILE A 125 -10.25 -10.31 4.87
CA ILE A 125 -11.49 -10.21 5.65
C ILE A 125 -12.15 -11.60 5.71
N PRO A 126 -12.07 -12.30 6.83
CA PRO A 126 -12.71 -13.60 7.00
C PRO A 126 -14.23 -13.52 6.78
N GLY A 127 -14.80 -14.58 6.26
CA GLY A 127 -16.21 -14.65 5.87
C GLY A 127 -16.45 -14.33 4.40
N GLY A 128 -17.56 -14.76 3.85
CA GLY A 128 -17.84 -14.72 2.42
C GLY A 128 -17.25 -15.89 1.65
N THR A 129 -17.28 -15.80 0.34
CA THR A 129 -16.76 -16.82 -0.57
C THR A 129 -15.45 -16.34 -1.21
N LEU A 130 -14.69 -17.25 -1.78
CA LEU A 130 -13.48 -16.91 -2.53
C LEU A 130 -13.80 -16.15 -3.82
N GLU A 131 -14.99 -16.32 -4.35
CA GLU A 131 -15.48 -15.56 -5.52
C GLU A 131 -15.67 -14.06 -5.24
N ASP A 132 -15.78 -13.69 -3.95
CA ASP A 132 -15.84 -12.30 -3.51
C ASP A 132 -14.45 -11.62 -3.50
N CYS A 133 -13.38 -12.37 -3.80
CA CYS A 133 -12.04 -11.81 -3.91
C CYS A 133 -11.93 -10.93 -5.16
N CYS A 134 -11.41 -9.73 -4.98
CA CYS A 134 -11.26 -8.78 -6.09
C CYS A 134 -10.09 -7.82 -5.89
N VAL A 135 -9.57 -7.33 -7.01
CA VAL A 135 -8.67 -6.18 -7.01
C VAL A 135 -9.51 -4.93 -7.20
N LEU A 136 -9.39 -4.01 -6.25
CA LEU A 136 -10.07 -2.72 -6.29
C LEU A 136 -9.24 -1.74 -7.13
N ASP A 137 -9.89 -1.06 -8.05
CA ASP A 137 -9.28 0.04 -8.80
C ASP A 137 -9.24 1.29 -7.89
N GLY A 138 -8.41 1.20 -6.83
CA GLY A 138 -8.33 2.16 -5.76
C GLY A 138 -7.84 1.54 -4.46
N VAL A 139 -8.11 2.20 -3.33
CA VAL A 139 -7.56 1.85 -2.03
C VAL A 139 -8.65 1.58 -1.00
N MET A 140 -8.41 0.58 -0.17
CA MET A 140 -9.24 0.24 0.97
C MET A 140 -8.42 0.28 2.26
N PHE A 141 -9.04 0.72 3.37
CA PHE A 141 -8.43 0.67 4.70
C PHE A 141 -9.47 0.47 5.79
N ASN A 142 -9.06 -0.16 6.89
CA ASN A 142 -9.92 -0.44 8.05
C ASN A 142 -10.01 0.80 8.94
N LYS A 143 -10.93 1.69 8.62
CA LYS A 143 -11.31 2.87 9.44
C LYS A 143 -12.78 3.21 9.21
N ASP A 144 -13.44 3.67 10.28
CA ASP A 144 -14.74 4.32 10.19
C ASP A 144 -14.56 5.85 10.18
N VAL A 145 -15.60 6.57 9.78
CA VAL A 145 -15.68 8.02 9.88
C VAL A 145 -15.59 8.46 11.34
N THR A 146 -14.99 9.61 11.59
CA THR A 146 -14.77 10.09 12.96
C THR A 146 -16.06 10.49 13.68
N HIS A 147 -17.11 10.88 12.96
CA HIS A 147 -18.38 11.27 13.54
C HIS A 147 -19.57 10.62 12.79
N PRO A 148 -20.61 10.14 13.51
CA PRO A 148 -21.73 9.41 12.90
C PRO A 148 -22.52 10.20 11.85
N GLN A 149 -22.55 11.52 11.95
CA GLN A 149 -23.26 12.40 11.00
C GLN A 149 -22.50 12.67 9.71
N MET A 150 -21.24 12.23 9.61
CA MET A 150 -20.45 12.37 8.39
C MET A 150 -21.01 11.49 7.27
N ARG A 151 -20.87 11.96 6.05
CA ARG A 151 -21.30 11.23 4.85
C ARG A 151 -20.48 9.94 4.69
N ARG A 152 -21.18 8.83 4.45
CA ARG A 152 -20.57 7.49 4.24
C ARG A 152 -20.48 7.07 2.78
N ARG A 153 -21.09 7.86 1.89
CA ARG A 153 -21.03 7.67 0.44
C ARG A 153 -20.94 9.02 -0.25
N ILE A 154 -19.98 9.19 -1.13
CA ILE A 154 -19.75 10.41 -1.90
C ILE A 154 -19.26 10.00 -3.29
N GLU A 155 -19.91 10.52 -4.32
CA GLU A 155 -19.51 10.34 -5.71
C GLU A 155 -18.56 11.46 -6.13
N ASN A 156 -17.48 11.12 -6.83
CA ASN A 156 -16.41 12.02 -7.26
C ASN A 156 -15.89 12.96 -6.14
N PRO A 157 -15.44 12.40 -5.01
CA PRO A 157 -15.02 13.18 -3.85
C PRO A 157 -13.74 13.96 -4.13
N ARG A 158 -13.66 15.15 -3.55
CA ARG A 158 -12.44 15.94 -3.46
C ARG A 158 -11.71 15.55 -2.17
N VAL A 159 -10.51 14.99 -2.30
CA VAL A 159 -9.75 14.43 -1.20
C VAL A 159 -8.55 15.30 -0.86
N ILE A 160 -8.41 15.66 0.41
CA ILE A 160 -7.23 16.37 0.95
C ILE A 160 -6.52 15.46 1.95
N LEU A 161 -5.20 15.37 1.81
CA LEU A 161 -4.33 14.58 2.66
C LEU A 161 -3.37 15.49 3.42
N VAL A 162 -3.33 15.35 4.74
CA VAL A 162 -2.43 16.14 5.58
C VAL A 162 -1.61 15.25 6.53
N ASP A 163 -0.35 15.60 6.73
CA ASP A 163 0.58 14.93 7.66
C ASP A 163 0.76 15.73 8.97
N CYS A 164 -0.09 16.71 9.22
CA CYS A 164 -0.06 17.48 10.44
C CYS A 164 -1.21 17.12 11.38
N PRO A 165 -1.04 17.33 12.70
CA PRO A 165 -2.18 17.28 13.62
C PRO A 165 -3.08 18.48 13.38
N LEU A 166 -4.37 18.24 13.27
CA LEU A 166 -5.40 19.28 13.27
C LEU A 166 -5.89 19.53 14.70
N GLU A 167 -4.93 19.83 15.55
CA GLU A 167 -5.09 20.06 16.99
C GLU A 167 -4.23 21.24 17.38
N TYR A 168 -4.58 21.88 18.49
CA TYR A 168 -3.67 22.85 19.09
C TYR A 168 -2.36 22.17 19.50
N LYS A 169 -1.26 22.67 18.97
CA LYS A 169 0.07 22.08 19.17
C LYS A 169 0.65 22.56 20.50
N LYS A 170 0.80 21.64 21.47
CA LYS A 170 1.56 21.94 22.69
C LYS A 170 3.04 22.23 22.33
N GLY A 171 3.60 23.26 22.93
CA GLY A 171 5.02 23.54 22.80
C GLY A 171 5.89 22.38 23.31
N GLU A 172 7.07 22.24 22.76
CA GLU A 172 8.05 21.18 23.17
C GLU A 172 8.56 21.39 24.58
N SER A 173 8.58 22.62 25.08
CA SER A 173 8.99 22.97 26.45
C SER A 173 7.79 23.33 27.30
N MET A 174 7.74 22.84 28.55
CA MET A 174 6.76 23.28 29.52
C MET A 174 7.11 24.70 29.95
N THR A 175 6.40 25.67 29.43
CA THR A 175 6.41 27.06 29.91
C THR A 175 5.21 27.26 30.81
N ASN A 176 5.44 27.67 32.06
CA ASN A 176 4.37 28.09 32.94
C ASN A 176 3.97 29.51 32.55
N MET A 177 2.70 29.73 32.24
CA MET A 177 2.12 31.03 32.05
C MET A 177 1.35 31.41 33.32
N GLU A 178 1.67 32.54 33.90
CA GLU A 178 0.93 33.12 35.03
C GLU A 178 0.00 34.23 34.51
N PHE A 179 -1.28 34.03 34.71
CA PHE A 179 -2.28 35.04 34.35
C PHE A 179 -2.69 35.81 35.62
N THR A 180 -2.53 37.10 35.61
CA THR A 180 -2.91 38.00 36.71
C THR A 180 -4.31 38.55 36.55
N GLN A 181 -4.87 38.49 35.32
CA GLN A 181 -6.21 38.97 35.02
C GLN A 181 -7.05 37.87 34.36
N GLU A 182 -8.33 37.82 34.70
CA GLU A 182 -9.28 36.85 34.13
C GLU A 182 -9.44 36.99 32.61
N ASP A 183 -9.37 38.22 32.11
CA ASP A 183 -9.50 38.51 30.68
C ASP A 183 -8.32 37.96 29.85
N ASP A 184 -7.12 37.89 30.42
CA ASP A 184 -5.96 37.35 29.73
C ASP A 184 -6.03 35.80 29.63
N PHE A 185 -6.59 35.16 30.65
CA PHE A 185 -6.89 33.74 30.61
C PHE A 185 -7.92 33.40 29.52
N LYS A 186 -8.99 34.20 29.41
CA LYS A 186 -10.01 34.04 28.35
C LYS A 186 -9.43 34.25 26.97
N LYS A 187 -8.53 35.24 26.78
CA LYS A 187 -7.83 35.46 25.54
C LYS A 187 -6.93 34.29 25.16
N ALA A 188 -6.21 33.71 26.12
CA ALA A 188 -5.36 32.56 25.87
C ALA A 188 -6.15 31.33 25.40
N LEU A 189 -7.29 31.02 26.03
CA LEU A 189 -8.20 29.98 25.57
C LEU A 189 -8.75 30.27 24.16
N ALA A 190 -9.12 31.51 23.89
CA ALA A 190 -9.62 31.92 22.57
C ALA A 190 -8.53 31.78 21.47
N MET A 191 -7.26 31.99 21.81
CA MET A 191 -6.15 31.79 20.85
C MET A 191 -6.03 30.34 20.40
N GLU A 192 -6.24 29.38 21.29
CA GLU A 192 -6.21 27.95 20.93
C GLU A 192 -7.32 27.62 19.92
N GLU A 193 -8.52 28.14 20.15
CA GLU A 193 -9.66 27.94 19.26
C GLU A 193 -9.43 28.61 17.89
N ILE A 194 -8.92 29.84 17.89
CA ILE A 194 -8.63 30.61 16.67
C ILE A 194 -7.59 29.89 15.80
N GLU A 195 -6.56 29.29 16.40
CA GLU A 195 -5.54 28.56 15.63
C GLU A 195 -6.12 27.34 14.95
N VAL A 196 -6.96 26.56 15.65
CA VAL A 196 -7.64 25.41 15.05
C VAL A 196 -8.61 25.86 13.94
N GLN A 197 -9.34 26.95 14.16
CA GLN A 197 -10.25 27.52 13.16
C GLN A 197 -9.47 27.98 11.90
N ARG A 198 -8.31 28.60 12.06
CA ARG A 198 -7.46 29.02 10.96
C ARG A 198 -6.99 27.85 10.09
N MET A 199 -6.59 26.73 10.74
CA MET A 199 -6.26 25.50 10.00
C MET A 199 -7.47 24.97 9.22
N CYS A 200 -8.64 24.96 9.85
CA CYS A 200 -9.89 24.53 9.21
C CYS A 200 -10.28 25.45 8.04
N ASP A 201 -10.10 26.77 8.19
CA ASP A 201 -10.40 27.74 7.14
C ASP A 201 -9.51 27.53 5.91
N ALA A 202 -8.22 27.26 6.12
CA ALA A 202 -7.29 26.95 5.03
C ALA A 202 -7.74 25.71 4.23
N ILE A 203 -8.19 24.67 4.92
CA ILE A 203 -8.70 23.43 4.30
C ILE A 203 -10.03 23.71 3.58
N LEU A 204 -10.97 24.38 4.22
CA LEU A 204 -12.32 24.63 3.68
C LEU A 204 -12.30 25.55 2.43
N LYS A 205 -11.27 26.37 2.27
CA LYS A 205 -11.07 27.20 1.08
C LYS A 205 -11.08 26.37 -0.21
N HIS A 206 -10.57 25.14 -0.17
CA HIS A 206 -10.49 24.24 -1.32
C HIS A 206 -11.72 23.32 -1.46
N LYS A 207 -12.74 23.49 -0.63
CA LYS A 207 -14.02 22.76 -0.67
C LYS A 207 -13.83 21.26 -0.77
N PRO A 208 -13.12 20.62 0.17
CA PRO A 208 -12.95 19.17 0.18
C PRO A 208 -14.24 18.47 0.60
N ASP A 209 -14.43 17.25 0.12
CA ASP A 209 -15.43 16.31 0.61
C ASP A 209 -14.86 15.40 1.70
N ILE A 210 -13.57 15.08 1.58
CA ILE A 210 -12.86 14.17 2.47
C ILE A 210 -11.54 14.80 2.90
N VAL A 211 -11.27 14.73 4.20
CA VAL A 211 -9.99 15.12 4.79
C VAL A 211 -9.42 13.96 5.58
N ILE A 212 -8.21 13.57 5.27
CA ILE A 212 -7.50 12.49 5.93
C ILE A 212 -6.25 13.03 6.59
N THR A 213 -6.07 12.77 7.89
CA THR A 213 -4.84 13.11 8.61
C THR A 213 -4.14 11.87 9.16
N GLU A 214 -2.81 11.86 9.06
CA GLU A 214 -1.97 10.82 9.71
C GLU A 214 -1.91 11.00 11.22
N LYS A 215 -2.12 12.21 11.69
CA LYS A 215 -2.04 12.58 13.10
C LYS A 215 -3.42 12.68 13.74
N GLY A 216 -3.49 13.37 14.87
CA GLY A 216 -4.73 13.59 15.58
C GLY A 216 -5.61 14.64 14.93
N LEU A 217 -6.88 14.58 15.27
CA LEU A 217 -7.91 15.55 14.89
C LEU A 217 -8.66 15.92 16.16
N SER A 218 -8.65 17.20 16.53
CA SER A 218 -9.40 17.68 17.69
C SER A 218 -10.91 17.65 17.44
N ASP A 219 -11.68 17.52 18.51
CA ASP A 219 -13.14 17.53 18.40
C ASP A 219 -13.65 18.87 17.87
N LEU A 220 -12.94 19.98 18.17
CA LEU A 220 -13.25 21.30 17.62
C LEU A 220 -13.04 21.32 16.10
N ALA A 221 -11.89 20.87 15.61
CA ALA A 221 -11.61 20.78 14.17
C ALA A 221 -12.62 19.89 13.46
N GLN A 222 -12.95 18.74 14.05
CA GLN A 222 -13.96 17.82 13.53
C GLN A 222 -15.33 18.51 13.40
N HIS A 223 -15.75 19.27 14.44
CA HIS A 223 -17.02 19.99 14.43
C HIS A 223 -17.06 21.09 13.37
N GLU A 224 -15.99 21.88 13.27
CA GLU A 224 -15.87 22.96 12.29
C GLU A 224 -15.92 22.42 10.84
N LEU A 225 -15.14 21.38 10.54
CA LEU A 225 -15.12 20.75 9.21
C LEU A 225 -16.48 20.14 8.84
N LEU A 226 -17.13 19.47 9.80
CA LEU A 226 -18.43 18.88 9.57
C LEU A 226 -19.52 19.94 9.40
N LYS A 227 -19.60 20.92 10.30
CA LYS A 227 -20.68 21.90 10.32
C LYS A 227 -20.61 22.90 9.17
N ARG A 228 -19.42 23.38 8.86
CA ARG A 228 -19.21 24.43 7.84
C ARG A 228 -19.04 23.88 6.43
N GLY A 229 -18.41 22.72 6.28
CA GLY A 229 -18.08 22.13 4.97
C GLY A 229 -18.80 20.83 4.67
N ASN A 230 -19.52 20.22 5.64
CA ASN A 230 -20.05 18.87 5.53
C ASN A 230 -18.97 17.85 5.09
N VAL A 231 -17.74 18.02 5.62
CA VAL A 231 -16.55 17.26 5.27
C VAL A 231 -16.51 15.97 6.07
N THR A 232 -16.18 14.86 5.40
CA THR A 232 -15.92 13.58 6.06
C THR A 232 -14.46 13.49 6.45
N CYS A 233 -14.16 13.21 7.71
CA CYS A 233 -12.81 13.23 8.25
C CYS A 233 -12.37 11.86 8.74
N PHE A 234 -11.07 11.58 8.51
CA PHE A 234 -10.38 10.43 9.08
C PHE A 234 -9.14 10.90 9.83
N ARG A 235 -8.89 10.28 10.98
CA ARG A 235 -7.73 10.57 11.83
C ARG A 235 -6.84 9.35 12.00
N ARG A 236 -5.54 9.58 12.23
CA ARG A 236 -4.56 8.54 12.52
C ARG A 236 -4.55 7.44 11.46
N LEU A 237 -4.61 7.83 10.19
CA LEU A 237 -4.36 6.89 9.11
C LEU A 237 -2.87 6.52 9.10
N ARG A 238 -2.55 5.27 8.80
CA ARG A 238 -1.16 4.83 8.70
C ARG A 238 -0.50 5.55 7.51
N LYS A 239 0.75 5.95 7.68
CA LYS A 239 1.53 6.62 6.62
C LYS A 239 1.54 5.83 5.31
N THR A 240 1.68 4.51 5.39
CA THR A 240 1.64 3.63 4.21
C THR A 240 0.30 3.66 3.49
N ASP A 241 -0.82 3.70 4.23
CA ASP A 241 -2.16 3.79 3.64
C ASP A 241 -2.39 5.19 3.05
N ASN A 242 -1.89 6.24 3.72
CA ASN A 242 -2.00 7.60 3.23
C ASN A 242 -1.25 7.78 1.90
N ASN A 243 -0.04 7.21 1.77
CA ASN A 243 0.71 7.22 0.51
C ASN A 243 -0.03 6.49 -0.62
N ARG A 244 -0.71 5.38 -0.32
CA ARG A 244 -1.54 4.67 -1.31
C ARG A 244 -2.75 5.51 -1.72
N VAL A 245 -3.41 6.15 -0.77
CA VAL A 245 -4.53 7.05 -1.05
C VAL A 245 -4.06 8.22 -1.91
N ALA A 246 -2.92 8.83 -1.60
CA ALA A 246 -2.33 9.91 -2.38
C ALA A 246 -2.15 9.49 -3.84
N ARG A 247 -1.55 8.32 -4.05
CA ARG A 247 -1.27 7.81 -5.40
C ARG A 247 -2.53 7.43 -6.17
N ALA A 248 -3.54 6.85 -5.49
CA ALA A 248 -4.81 6.45 -6.10
C ALA A 248 -5.71 7.63 -6.45
N THR A 249 -5.72 8.68 -5.62
CA THR A 249 -6.60 9.85 -5.80
C THR A 249 -5.94 10.99 -6.56
N GLY A 250 -4.62 10.94 -6.75
CA GLY A 250 -3.83 12.04 -7.30
C GLY A 250 -3.66 13.22 -6.33
N ALA A 251 -3.89 13.01 -5.03
CA ALA A 251 -3.68 14.03 -4.00
C ALA A 251 -2.22 14.09 -3.58
N THR A 252 -1.78 15.29 -3.18
CA THR A 252 -0.47 15.50 -2.56
C THR A 252 -0.62 15.58 -1.05
N ILE A 253 0.28 14.93 -0.30
CA ILE A 253 0.29 15.01 1.17
C ILE A 253 0.95 16.31 1.58
N VAL A 254 0.21 17.18 2.28
CA VAL A 254 0.67 18.49 2.70
C VAL A 254 0.92 18.52 4.20
N ASN A 255 2.07 19.10 4.60
CA ASN A 255 2.45 19.22 6.00
C ASN A 255 1.77 20.37 6.74
N ARG A 256 1.37 21.41 6.01
CA ARG A 256 0.72 22.60 6.59
C ARG A 256 -0.52 22.94 5.80
N PRO A 257 -1.69 23.03 6.45
CA PRO A 257 -2.94 23.37 5.77
C PRO A 257 -2.90 24.73 5.03
N GLU A 258 -2.06 25.64 5.50
CA GLU A 258 -1.90 26.99 4.94
C GLU A 258 -1.18 26.99 3.59
N GLU A 259 -0.35 25.97 3.32
CA GLU A 259 0.43 25.80 2.08
C GLU A 259 -0.36 25.05 1.00
N LEU A 260 -1.58 24.58 1.32
CA LEU A 260 -2.41 23.81 0.43
C LEU A 260 -2.75 24.59 -0.85
N GLN A 261 -2.57 23.93 -1.98
CA GLN A 261 -2.91 24.44 -3.31
C GLN A 261 -4.02 23.60 -3.93
N GLU A 262 -4.66 24.13 -4.95
CA GLU A 262 -5.71 23.41 -5.69
C GLU A 262 -5.16 22.16 -6.40
N SER A 263 -3.90 22.18 -6.80
CA SER A 263 -3.18 21.03 -7.38
C SER A 263 -2.99 19.86 -6.43
N ASP A 264 -3.04 20.11 -5.10
CA ASP A 264 -2.82 19.10 -4.09
C ASP A 264 -4.10 18.31 -3.76
N VAL A 265 -5.24 18.78 -4.27
CA VAL A 265 -6.53 18.13 -4.05
C VAL A 265 -6.70 16.96 -5.00
N GLY A 266 -6.87 15.76 -4.46
CA GLY A 266 -7.15 14.56 -5.25
C GLY A 266 -8.56 14.55 -5.80
N THR A 267 -8.68 14.37 -7.11
CA THR A 267 -9.98 14.35 -7.84
C THR A 267 -10.16 13.09 -8.69
N ASN A 268 -9.20 12.16 -8.67
CA ASN A 268 -9.23 10.96 -9.50
C ASN A 268 -10.13 9.84 -8.96
N CYS A 269 -10.62 9.94 -7.73
CA CYS A 269 -11.50 8.96 -7.14
C CYS A 269 -12.94 9.14 -7.65
N GLY A 270 -13.56 8.06 -8.11
CA GLY A 270 -14.95 8.09 -8.56
C GLY A 270 -15.96 7.85 -7.45
N LEU A 271 -15.65 6.97 -6.51
CA LEU A 271 -16.57 6.60 -5.43
C LEU A 271 -15.84 6.46 -4.10
N PHE A 272 -16.36 7.16 -3.11
CA PHE A 272 -16.04 6.94 -1.70
C PHE A 272 -17.21 6.27 -1.00
N GLU A 273 -16.94 5.19 -0.29
CA GLU A 273 -17.96 4.49 0.47
C GLU A 273 -17.37 3.87 1.75
N VAL A 274 -18.14 3.94 2.85
CA VAL A 274 -17.83 3.23 4.09
C VAL A 274 -18.84 2.11 4.28
N ARG A 275 -18.34 0.87 4.30
CA ARG A 275 -19.15 -0.35 4.47
C ARG A 275 -18.79 -1.04 5.76
N LYS A 276 -19.79 -1.58 6.43
CA LYS A 276 -19.59 -2.52 7.53
C LYS A 276 -19.48 -3.93 6.98
N ILE A 277 -18.37 -4.61 7.26
CA ILE A 277 -18.15 -6.00 6.88
C ILE A 277 -17.80 -6.77 8.15
N GLY A 278 -18.70 -7.65 8.57
CA GLY A 278 -18.60 -8.27 9.89
C GLY A 278 -18.81 -7.26 11.00
N ASP A 279 -17.87 -7.18 11.92
CA ASP A 279 -17.90 -6.22 13.04
C ASP A 279 -17.16 -4.92 12.76
N ASP A 280 -16.33 -4.90 11.71
CA ASP A 280 -15.47 -3.77 11.36
C ASP A 280 -16.05 -2.90 10.24
N TYR A 281 -15.65 -1.63 10.24
CA TYR A 281 -15.94 -0.68 9.17
C TYR A 281 -14.72 -0.53 8.26
N PHE A 282 -14.97 -0.60 6.97
CA PHE A 282 -13.96 -0.43 5.94
C PHE A 282 -14.31 0.74 5.04
N THR A 283 -13.34 1.57 4.80
CA THR A 283 -13.44 2.68 3.86
C THR A 283 -12.88 2.27 2.52
N PHE A 284 -13.65 2.52 1.46
CA PHE A 284 -13.33 2.26 0.08
C PHE A 284 -13.21 3.58 -0.69
N LEU A 285 -12.14 3.73 -1.42
CA LEU A 285 -11.90 4.77 -2.42
C LEU A 285 -11.68 4.03 -3.74
N THR A 286 -12.73 3.92 -4.54
CA THR A 286 -12.76 3.08 -5.75
C THR A 286 -13.10 3.89 -6.99
N ASP A 287 -13.12 3.21 -8.15
CA ASP A 287 -13.37 3.81 -9.45
C ASP A 287 -12.40 4.97 -9.75
N CYS A 288 -11.15 4.80 -9.33
CA CYS A 288 -10.10 5.77 -9.62
C CYS A 288 -9.71 5.69 -11.09
N LYS A 289 -9.54 6.85 -11.74
CA LYS A 289 -9.24 6.92 -13.18
C LYS A 289 -7.88 6.34 -13.53
N GLU A 290 -6.87 6.64 -12.72
CA GLU A 290 -5.49 6.15 -12.83
C GLU A 290 -5.01 5.81 -11.43
N PRO A 291 -5.37 4.64 -10.89
CA PRO A 291 -5.20 4.40 -9.47
C PRO A 291 -3.73 4.24 -9.05
N ASN A 292 -2.80 3.81 -9.93
CA ASN A 292 -1.37 3.60 -9.66
C ASN A 292 -1.06 2.96 -8.29
N ALA A 293 -2.08 2.54 -7.56
CA ALA A 293 -2.09 1.80 -6.31
C ALA A 293 -3.40 1.04 -6.20
N CYS A 294 -3.37 -0.18 -5.70
CA CYS A 294 -4.55 -1.01 -5.54
C CYS A 294 -4.64 -1.65 -4.16
N SER A 295 -5.83 -2.08 -3.79
CA SER A 295 -6.05 -3.00 -2.69
C SER A 295 -6.65 -4.29 -3.21
N ILE A 296 -6.07 -5.42 -2.78
CA ILE A 296 -6.56 -6.75 -3.10
C ILE A 296 -7.39 -7.21 -1.91
N LEU A 297 -8.69 -7.33 -2.12
CA LEU A 297 -9.60 -7.85 -1.11
C LEU A 297 -9.67 -9.36 -1.21
N LEU A 298 -9.23 -10.05 -0.16
CA LEU A 298 -9.37 -11.50 -0.02
C LEU A 298 -10.49 -11.84 0.96
N ARG A 299 -11.43 -12.66 0.48
CA ARG A 299 -12.56 -13.19 1.24
C ARG A 299 -12.48 -14.70 1.30
N GLY A 300 -12.93 -15.30 2.40
CA GLY A 300 -12.92 -16.76 2.53
C GLY A 300 -13.28 -17.25 3.92
N ALA A 301 -13.49 -18.54 4.04
CA ALA A 301 -14.04 -19.18 5.23
C ALA A 301 -13.13 -19.08 6.46
N SER A 302 -11.80 -19.12 6.29
CA SER A 302 -10.86 -19.07 7.40
C SER A 302 -9.67 -18.16 7.13
N LYS A 303 -9.12 -17.61 8.20
CA LYS A 303 -7.94 -16.75 8.15
C LYS A 303 -6.71 -17.49 7.60
N ASP A 304 -6.58 -18.80 7.88
CA ASP A 304 -5.44 -19.59 7.45
C ASP A 304 -5.43 -19.79 5.93
N VAL A 305 -6.59 -20.04 5.34
CA VAL A 305 -6.74 -20.10 3.88
C VAL A 305 -6.38 -18.77 3.24
N LEU A 306 -6.83 -17.67 3.82
CA LEU A 306 -6.51 -16.33 3.32
C LEU A 306 -5.01 -16.00 3.43
N ASN A 307 -4.35 -16.43 4.49
CA ASN A 307 -2.89 -16.28 4.66
C ASN A 307 -2.13 -17.08 3.61
N GLU A 308 -2.62 -18.28 3.27
CA GLU A 308 -1.99 -19.10 2.23
C GLU A 308 -2.20 -18.51 0.83
N ILE A 309 -3.38 -17.98 0.55
CA ILE A 309 -3.65 -17.29 -0.72
C ILE A 309 -2.77 -16.03 -0.85
N GLU A 310 -2.67 -15.23 0.21
CA GLU A 310 -1.78 -14.04 0.24
C GLU A 310 -0.32 -14.40 -0.04
N ARG A 311 0.16 -15.52 0.53
CA ARG A 311 1.53 -15.99 0.32
C ARG A 311 1.80 -16.40 -1.13
N ASN A 312 0.78 -16.91 -1.81
CA ASN A 312 0.90 -17.38 -3.19
C ASN A 312 0.57 -16.30 -4.23
N LEU A 313 -0.06 -15.20 -3.81
CA LEU A 313 -0.38 -14.04 -4.62
C LEU A 313 0.81 -13.07 -4.71
#